data_e977a9d62b175768da1d80fc2e2a26c4
#
_entry.id   e977a9d62b175768da1d80fc2e2a26c4
#
_cell.length_a   1.000
_cell.length_b   1.000
_cell.length_c   1.000
_cell.angle_alpha   90.00
_cell.angle_beta   90.00
_cell.angle_gamma   90.00
#
_symmetry.space_group_name_H-M   'P 1'
#
loop_
_entity.id
_entity.type
_entity.pdbx_description
1 polymer ?
#
loop_
_entity_poly.entity_id
_entity_poly.type
_entity_poly.pdbx_seq_one_letter_code
_entity_poly.pdbx_strand_id
1 'polypeptide(L)'
;MVAEKRIVNNFNNNTDLPTHKKSRSITFRLDSFVVNELQRDADQYEISLNVLINKILKKYVEWGRYEPTLGMMPVPKNFFSSLIQETIRLTESNGISVNPIKEKLIKYSAEVAFYNIKESVILMRKKLDLWSVLSVLHDYMKVSGITADHRIEAGKKHIFVIQHELGEYWSLFTKELLNLIFYNLGNLKAEIQITQKSIIAEVNI
;
A
#
# COMPACT_ATOMS: atom_id res chain seq x y z
N MET A 1 -34.94 9.80 2.56
CA MET A 1 -34.15 10.24 1.40
C MET A 1 -32.71 10.39 1.89
N VAL A 2 -31.92 9.31 1.74
CA VAL A 2 -30.54 9.24 2.24
C VAL A 2 -29.63 9.71 1.10
N ALA A 3 -28.90 10.80 1.33
CA ALA A 3 -27.97 11.35 0.36
C ALA A 3 -26.71 10.45 0.30
N GLU A 4 -26.48 9.80 -0.84
CA GLU A 4 -25.22 9.15 -1.15
C GLU A 4 -24.07 10.15 -1.14
N LYS A 5 -23.20 10.05 -0.13
CA LYS A 5 -21.93 10.80 -0.11
C LYS A 5 -20.96 10.18 -1.10
N ARG A 6 -20.68 10.87 -2.19
CA ARG A 6 -19.63 10.55 -3.14
C ARG A 6 -18.27 10.45 -2.43
N ILE A 7 -17.63 9.28 -2.57
CA ILE A 7 -16.25 9.05 -2.14
C ILE A 7 -15.34 9.87 -3.06
N VAL A 8 -14.72 10.90 -2.53
CA VAL A 8 -13.69 11.66 -3.25
C VAL A 8 -12.33 11.04 -2.94
N ASN A 9 -11.74 10.38 -3.92
CA ASN A 9 -10.37 9.88 -3.85
C ASN A 9 -9.39 11.07 -3.85
N ASN A 10 -9.05 11.60 -2.69
CA ASN A 10 -8.20 12.78 -2.53
C ASN A 10 -6.70 12.51 -2.44
N PHE A 11 -6.22 11.32 -2.82
CA PHE A 11 -4.77 11.09 -2.92
C PHE A 11 -4.09 11.82 -4.09
N ASN A 12 -4.86 12.51 -4.95
CA ASN A 12 -4.36 13.13 -6.17
C ASN A 12 -4.17 14.66 -6.12
N ASN A 13 -4.32 15.31 -5.00
CA ASN A 13 -4.22 16.77 -4.95
C ASN A 13 -2.88 17.22 -4.36
N ASN A 14 -1.81 17.13 -5.12
CA ASN A 14 -0.66 18.06 -5.20
C ASN A 14 0.56 17.42 -5.88
N THR A 15 0.36 16.87 -7.05
CA THR A 15 1.44 16.79 -8.02
C THR A 15 0.97 17.57 -9.24
N ASP A 16 1.79 18.50 -9.73
CA ASP A 16 1.62 19.19 -11.02
C ASP A 16 1.63 18.21 -12.20
N LEU A 17 0.66 17.32 -12.22
CA LEU A 17 0.28 16.56 -13.41
C LEU A 17 -0.73 17.43 -14.16
N PRO A 18 -0.50 17.74 -15.43
CA PRO A 18 -1.35 18.62 -16.22
C PRO A 18 -2.79 18.09 -16.18
N THR A 19 -3.73 18.94 -15.78
CA THR A 19 -5.16 18.68 -15.57
C THR A 19 -5.95 18.33 -16.85
N HIS A 20 -5.29 18.22 -17.99
CA HIS A 20 -5.83 17.69 -19.24
C HIS A 20 -5.13 16.37 -19.59
N LYS A 21 -5.80 15.24 -19.33
CA LYS A 21 -5.43 13.93 -19.89
C LYS A 21 -5.54 13.96 -21.42
N LYS A 22 -4.57 14.59 -22.08
CA LYS A 22 -4.41 14.43 -23.53
C LYS A 22 -3.98 12.99 -23.76
N SER A 23 -4.86 12.17 -24.31
CA SER A 23 -4.48 10.84 -24.80
C SER A 23 -3.64 11.00 -26.07
N ARG A 24 -2.62 10.14 -26.21
CA ARG A 24 -1.84 9.99 -27.44
C ARG A 24 -1.99 8.58 -27.94
N SER A 25 -2.18 8.40 -29.23
CA SER A 25 -2.13 7.08 -29.86
C SER A 25 -0.67 6.68 -30.10
N ILE A 26 -0.32 5.46 -29.70
CA ILE A 26 0.99 4.84 -29.95
C ILE A 26 0.72 3.46 -30.52
N THR A 27 1.45 3.07 -31.56
CA THR A 27 1.38 1.74 -32.15
C THR A 27 2.60 0.92 -31.69
N PHE A 28 2.34 -0.28 -31.18
CA PHE A 28 3.37 -1.25 -30.82
C PHE A 28 3.31 -2.46 -31.77
N ARG A 29 4.47 -3.02 -32.08
CA ARG A 29 4.56 -4.40 -32.59
C ARG A 29 4.84 -5.31 -31.42
N LEU A 30 3.93 -6.20 -31.12
CA LEU A 30 4.04 -7.17 -30.03
C LEU A 30 4.09 -8.58 -30.63
N ASP A 31 4.69 -9.50 -29.87
CA ASP A 31 4.62 -10.92 -30.17
C ASP A 31 3.17 -11.37 -30.18
N SER A 32 2.79 -12.22 -31.17
CA SER A 32 1.42 -12.71 -31.31
C SER A 32 0.95 -13.52 -30.12
N PHE A 33 1.85 -14.26 -29.46
CA PHE A 33 1.54 -14.97 -28.22
C PHE A 33 1.14 -13.98 -27.11
N VAL A 34 1.92 -12.91 -26.94
CA VAL A 34 1.62 -11.86 -25.93
C VAL A 34 0.28 -11.19 -26.20
N VAL A 35 -0.02 -10.86 -27.46
CA VAL A 35 -1.31 -10.26 -27.84
C VAL A 35 -2.48 -11.19 -27.51
N ASN A 36 -2.36 -12.48 -27.84
CA ASN A 36 -3.40 -13.47 -27.58
C ASN A 36 -3.66 -13.66 -26.08
N GLU A 37 -2.61 -13.72 -25.24
CA GLU A 37 -2.78 -13.82 -23.80
C GLU A 37 -3.42 -12.57 -23.20
N LEU A 38 -2.98 -11.37 -23.62
CA LEU A 38 -3.59 -10.13 -23.19
C LEU A 38 -5.06 -9.99 -23.64
N GLN A 39 -5.41 -10.52 -24.82
CA GLN A 39 -6.80 -10.53 -25.26
C GLN A 39 -7.66 -11.46 -24.39
N ARG A 40 -7.18 -12.66 -24.06
CA ARG A 40 -7.88 -13.57 -23.14
C ARG A 40 -8.12 -12.94 -21.78
N ASP A 41 -7.09 -12.29 -21.22
CA ASP A 41 -7.22 -11.58 -19.95
C ASP A 41 -8.24 -10.44 -20.03
N ALA A 42 -8.22 -9.66 -21.13
CA ALA A 42 -9.18 -8.58 -21.35
C ALA A 42 -10.61 -9.10 -21.41
N ASP A 43 -10.84 -10.20 -22.15
CA ASP A 43 -12.14 -10.86 -22.27
C ASP A 43 -12.61 -11.41 -20.92
N GLN A 44 -11.72 -12.04 -20.14
CA GLN A 44 -12.02 -12.55 -18.79
C GLN A 44 -12.43 -11.43 -17.83
N TYR A 45 -11.82 -10.25 -17.94
CA TYR A 45 -12.15 -9.09 -17.11
C TYR A 45 -13.26 -8.20 -17.72
N GLU A 46 -13.86 -8.62 -18.82
CA GLU A 46 -14.91 -7.86 -19.53
C GLU A 46 -14.50 -6.40 -19.86
N ILE A 47 -13.22 -6.20 -20.25
CA ILE A 47 -12.67 -4.91 -20.63
C ILE A 47 -12.03 -4.97 -22.01
N SER A 48 -11.86 -3.81 -22.66
CA SER A 48 -11.13 -3.78 -23.94
C SER A 48 -9.62 -4.00 -23.73
N LEU A 49 -8.96 -4.58 -24.74
CA LEU A 49 -7.50 -4.76 -24.75
C LEU A 49 -6.76 -3.44 -24.48
N ASN A 50 -7.23 -2.33 -25.06
CA ASN A 50 -6.65 -1.01 -24.81
C ASN A 50 -6.74 -0.59 -23.34
N VAL A 51 -7.84 -0.89 -22.67
CA VAL A 51 -8.00 -0.60 -21.23
C VAL A 51 -7.05 -1.45 -20.42
N LEU A 52 -6.90 -2.75 -20.74
CA LEU A 52 -5.95 -3.64 -20.05
C LEU A 52 -4.52 -3.16 -20.22
N ILE A 53 -4.08 -2.89 -21.46
CA ILE A 53 -2.72 -2.40 -21.75
C ILE A 53 -2.44 -1.09 -21.02
N ASN A 54 -3.38 -0.13 -21.02
CA ASN A 54 -3.22 1.12 -20.27
C ASN A 54 -3.07 0.88 -18.76
N LYS A 55 -3.82 -0.08 -18.17
CA LYS A 55 -3.66 -0.45 -16.76
C LYS A 55 -2.26 -1.00 -16.46
N ILE A 56 -1.75 -1.89 -17.33
CA ILE A 56 -0.42 -2.49 -17.20
C ILE A 56 0.68 -1.42 -17.30
N LEU A 57 0.63 -0.59 -18.34
CA LEU A 57 1.62 0.48 -18.54
C LEU A 57 1.57 1.52 -17.42
N LYS A 58 0.38 1.87 -16.95
CA LYS A 58 0.21 2.77 -15.80
C LYS A 58 0.83 2.18 -14.54
N LYS A 59 0.56 0.91 -14.23
CA LYS A 59 1.18 0.20 -13.10
C LYS A 59 2.71 0.21 -13.20
N TYR A 60 3.25 -0.03 -14.39
CA TYR A 60 4.71 0.02 -14.62
C TYR A 60 5.28 1.42 -14.37
N VAL A 61 4.66 2.48 -14.91
CA VAL A 61 5.13 3.86 -14.75
C VAL A 61 5.01 4.35 -13.30
N GLU A 62 3.92 3.98 -12.62
CA GLU A 62 3.66 4.43 -11.24
C GLU A 62 4.49 3.67 -10.21
N TRP A 63 4.82 2.40 -10.48
CA TRP A 63 5.47 1.51 -9.52
C TRP A 63 6.58 0.65 -10.11
N GLY A 64 6.29 -0.22 -11.09
CA GLY A 64 7.17 -1.30 -11.55
C GLY A 64 8.57 -0.85 -11.96
N ARG A 65 8.72 0.34 -12.53
CA ARG A 65 10.02 0.89 -12.91
C ARG A 65 10.95 1.20 -11.73
N TYR A 66 10.40 1.28 -10.51
CA TYR A 66 11.18 1.55 -9.30
C TYR A 66 11.57 0.28 -8.54
N GLU A 67 10.85 -0.84 -8.75
CA GLU A 67 11.07 -2.10 -8.03
C GLU A 67 12.54 -2.57 -8.04
N PRO A 68 13.27 -2.55 -9.17
CA PRO A 68 14.67 -2.96 -9.19
C PRO A 68 15.58 -2.07 -8.32
N THR A 69 15.34 -0.74 -8.35
CA THR A 69 16.13 0.22 -7.58
C THR A 69 15.83 0.15 -6.09
N LEU A 70 14.59 -0.21 -5.72
CA LEU A 70 14.16 -0.38 -4.34
C LEU A 70 14.56 -1.74 -3.76
N GLY A 71 15.16 -2.62 -4.56
CA GLY A 71 15.54 -3.96 -4.13
C GLY A 71 14.35 -4.85 -3.77
N MET A 72 13.19 -4.60 -4.37
CA MET A 72 11.99 -5.39 -4.11
C MET A 72 12.06 -6.74 -4.81
N MET A 73 11.61 -7.77 -4.10
CA MET A 73 11.42 -9.11 -4.66
C MET A 73 10.00 -9.60 -4.42
N PRO A 74 9.38 -10.32 -5.37
CA PRO A 74 8.07 -10.91 -5.16
C PRO A 74 8.17 -12.07 -4.16
N VAL A 75 7.33 -12.03 -3.12
CA VAL A 75 7.15 -13.14 -2.18
C VAL A 75 5.66 -13.47 -2.04
N PRO A 76 5.29 -14.73 -1.78
CA PRO A 76 3.90 -15.09 -1.52
C PRO A 76 3.34 -14.33 -0.32
N LYS A 77 2.07 -13.91 -0.39
CA LYS A 77 1.43 -13.13 0.68
C LYS A 77 1.50 -13.80 2.07
N ASN A 78 1.40 -15.12 2.12
CA ASN A 78 1.46 -15.87 3.37
C ASN A 78 2.88 -16.03 3.94
N PHE A 79 3.92 -15.73 3.17
CA PHE A 79 5.32 -15.93 3.60
C PHE A 79 5.64 -15.22 4.91
N PHE A 80 5.29 -13.93 4.99
CA PHE A 80 5.54 -13.12 6.19
C PHE A 80 4.78 -13.66 7.41
N SER A 81 3.49 -13.95 7.26
CA SER A 81 2.67 -14.48 8.34
C SER A 81 3.16 -15.85 8.81
N SER A 82 3.54 -16.73 7.88
CA SER A 82 4.06 -18.07 8.20
C SER A 82 5.39 -17.99 8.95
N LEU A 83 6.29 -17.06 8.54
CA LEU A 83 7.57 -16.86 9.22
C LEU A 83 7.38 -16.38 10.66
N ILE A 84 6.48 -15.42 10.89
CA ILE A 84 6.18 -14.94 12.23
C ILE A 84 5.55 -16.04 13.08
N GLN A 85 4.57 -16.76 12.55
CA GLN A 85 3.90 -17.85 13.26
C GLN A 85 4.91 -18.93 13.70
N GLU A 86 5.81 -19.33 12.81
CA GLU A 86 6.82 -20.32 13.14
C GLU A 86 7.84 -19.81 14.17
N THR A 87 8.23 -18.54 14.09
CA THR A 87 9.09 -17.92 15.11
C THR A 87 8.45 -17.95 16.49
N ILE A 88 7.14 -17.66 16.56
CA ILE A 88 6.38 -17.70 17.81
C ILE A 88 6.29 -19.13 18.34
N ARG A 89 5.94 -20.10 17.49
CA ARG A 89 5.86 -21.52 17.86
C ARG A 89 7.17 -22.05 18.43
N LEU A 90 8.30 -21.72 17.79
CA LEU A 90 9.63 -22.11 18.28
C LEU A 90 9.97 -21.45 19.61
N THR A 91 9.55 -20.21 19.81
CA THR A 91 9.73 -19.50 21.08
C THR A 91 8.96 -20.15 22.23
N GLU A 92 7.70 -20.50 22.00
CA GLU A 92 6.84 -21.22 22.96
C GLU A 92 7.42 -22.58 23.33
N SER A 93 7.84 -23.36 22.31
CA SER A 93 8.41 -24.69 22.52
C SER A 93 9.71 -24.70 23.34
N ASN A 94 10.43 -23.59 23.38
CA ASN A 94 11.62 -23.40 24.20
C ASN A 94 11.34 -22.78 25.57
N GLY A 95 10.05 -22.64 25.98
CA GLY A 95 9.66 -22.11 27.30
C GLY A 95 9.92 -20.59 27.45
N ILE A 96 10.13 -19.87 26.35
CA ILE A 96 10.40 -18.44 26.38
C ILE A 96 9.07 -17.68 26.27
N SER A 97 8.92 -16.60 27.05
CA SER A 97 7.73 -15.74 26.96
C SER A 97 7.60 -15.12 25.56
N VAL A 98 6.47 -15.36 24.91
CA VAL A 98 6.19 -14.95 23.51
C VAL A 98 5.96 -13.44 23.39
N ASN A 99 5.23 -12.83 24.32
CA ASN A 99 4.80 -11.43 24.19
C ASN A 99 5.95 -10.43 23.99
N PRO A 100 7.05 -10.46 24.75
CA PRO A 100 8.15 -9.52 24.52
C PRO A 100 8.84 -9.71 23.17
N ILE A 101 8.91 -10.96 22.67
CA ILE A 101 9.53 -11.25 21.38
C ILE A 101 8.61 -10.79 20.25
N LYS A 102 7.30 -11.06 20.35
CA LYS A 102 6.28 -10.60 19.41
C LYS A 102 6.33 -9.08 19.27
N GLU A 103 6.28 -8.35 20.40
CA GLU A 103 6.32 -6.89 20.39
C GLU A 103 7.61 -6.35 19.77
N LYS A 104 8.75 -6.89 20.16
CA LYS A 104 10.06 -6.49 19.62
C LYS A 104 10.16 -6.75 18.12
N LEU A 105 9.68 -7.89 17.65
CA LEU A 105 9.70 -8.25 16.22
C LEU A 105 8.83 -7.30 15.40
N ILE A 106 7.61 -7.03 15.88
CA ILE A 106 6.67 -6.11 15.20
C ILE A 106 7.26 -4.70 15.14
N LYS A 107 7.75 -4.18 16.27
CA LYS A 107 8.34 -2.85 16.34
C LYS A 107 9.56 -2.72 15.42
N TYR A 108 10.50 -3.66 15.48
CA TYR A 108 11.68 -3.65 14.61
C TYR A 108 11.31 -3.70 13.13
N SER A 109 10.35 -4.57 12.77
CA SER A 109 9.87 -4.66 11.37
C SER A 109 9.25 -3.34 10.90
N ALA A 110 8.49 -2.66 11.76
CA ALA A 110 7.89 -1.35 11.45
C ALA A 110 8.96 -0.25 11.29
N GLU A 111 10.00 -0.25 12.12
CA GLU A 111 11.15 0.68 12.02
C GLU A 111 11.91 0.48 10.69
N VAL A 112 12.19 -0.77 10.31
CA VAL A 112 12.83 -1.11 9.03
C VAL A 112 11.95 -0.67 7.85
N ALA A 113 10.65 -0.95 7.90
CA ALA A 113 9.71 -0.54 6.85
C ALA A 113 9.60 0.99 6.76
N PHE A 114 9.59 1.70 7.89
CA PHE A 114 9.57 3.16 7.92
C PHE A 114 10.83 3.76 7.28
N TYR A 115 12.00 3.18 7.53
CA TYR A 115 13.23 3.60 6.86
C TYR A 115 13.15 3.39 5.35
N ASN A 116 12.79 2.19 4.91
CA ASN A 116 12.71 1.84 3.50
C ASN A 116 11.67 2.69 2.73
N ILE A 117 10.52 2.98 3.35
CA ILE A 117 9.51 3.80 2.69
C ILE A 117 9.98 5.25 2.50
N LYS A 118 10.77 5.80 3.43
CA LYS A 118 11.36 7.15 3.26
C LYS A 118 12.29 7.20 2.06
N GLU A 119 13.16 6.21 1.87
CA GLU A 119 14.03 6.13 0.70
C GLU A 119 13.21 6.00 -0.59
N SER A 120 12.17 5.15 -0.58
CA SER A 120 11.25 5.00 -1.70
C SER A 120 10.59 6.33 -2.07
N VAL A 121 10.15 7.10 -1.08
CA VAL A 121 9.50 8.40 -1.28
C VAL A 121 10.47 9.40 -1.89
N ILE A 122 11.71 9.49 -1.39
CA ILE A 122 12.73 10.37 -1.96
C ILE A 122 12.99 9.99 -3.42
N LEU A 123 13.11 8.71 -3.74
CA LEU A 123 13.31 8.23 -5.11
C LEU A 123 12.12 8.56 -6.02
N MET A 124 10.90 8.29 -5.58
CA MET A 124 9.69 8.35 -6.39
C MET A 124 9.08 9.75 -6.46
N ARG A 125 9.09 10.51 -5.35
CA ARG A 125 8.39 11.80 -5.21
C ARG A 125 9.33 13.01 -5.11
N LYS A 126 10.64 12.80 -4.90
CA LYS A 126 11.65 13.84 -4.70
C LYS A 126 11.37 14.79 -3.52
N LYS A 127 10.47 14.42 -2.63
CA LYS A 127 10.03 15.20 -1.48
C LYS A 127 9.65 14.26 -0.34
N LEU A 128 10.14 14.53 0.87
CA LEU A 128 9.84 13.75 2.05
C LEU A 128 8.94 14.57 2.98
N ASP A 129 7.65 14.28 2.93
CA ASP A 129 6.63 14.78 3.86
C ASP A 129 5.57 13.71 4.12
N LEU A 130 4.69 13.97 5.08
CA LEU A 130 3.63 13.04 5.49
C LEU A 130 2.80 12.54 4.30
N TRP A 131 2.34 13.45 3.43
CA TRP A 131 1.46 13.10 2.31
C TRP A 131 2.18 12.29 1.23
N SER A 132 3.44 12.61 0.96
CA SER A 132 4.29 11.86 0.03
C SER A 132 4.51 10.42 0.52
N VAL A 133 4.72 10.25 1.83
CA VAL A 133 4.88 8.91 2.44
C VAL A 133 3.56 8.13 2.40
N LEU A 134 2.45 8.74 2.79
CA LEU A 134 1.14 8.09 2.73
C LEU A 134 0.74 7.72 1.29
N SER A 135 1.08 8.56 0.30
CA SER A 135 0.86 8.26 -1.12
C SER A 135 1.65 7.03 -1.59
N VAL A 136 2.94 6.95 -1.27
CA VAL A 136 3.78 5.80 -1.64
C VAL A 136 3.34 4.54 -0.91
N LEU A 137 2.96 4.63 0.38
CA LEU A 137 2.40 3.51 1.13
C LEU A 137 1.10 3.01 0.50
N HIS A 138 0.22 3.92 0.08
CA HIS A 138 -1.01 3.57 -0.64
C HIS A 138 -0.71 2.85 -1.96
N ASP A 139 0.23 3.36 -2.75
CA ASP A 139 0.64 2.73 -4.02
C ASP A 139 1.21 1.32 -3.77
N TYR A 140 2.04 1.16 -2.72
CA TYR A 140 2.56 -0.15 -2.30
C TYR A 140 1.43 -1.12 -1.94
N MET A 141 0.48 -0.70 -1.11
CA MET A 141 -0.67 -1.52 -0.74
C MET A 141 -1.48 -1.95 -1.97
N LYS A 142 -1.75 -1.01 -2.88
CA LYS A 142 -2.48 -1.27 -4.13
C LYS A 142 -1.79 -2.32 -5.01
N VAL A 143 -0.47 -2.21 -5.22
CA VAL A 143 0.25 -3.19 -6.06
C VAL A 143 0.39 -4.55 -5.38
N SER A 144 0.33 -4.57 -4.04
CA SER A 144 0.28 -5.79 -3.22
C SER A 144 -1.12 -6.41 -3.13
N GLY A 145 -2.13 -5.81 -3.77
CA GLY A 145 -3.52 -6.29 -3.72
C GLY A 145 -4.16 -6.12 -2.34
N ILE A 146 -3.77 -5.07 -1.61
CA ILE A 146 -4.37 -4.65 -0.35
C ILE A 146 -5.24 -3.44 -0.63
N THR A 147 -6.48 -3.45 -0.14
CA THR A 147 -7.39 -2.31 -0.29
C THR A 147 -7.05 -1.26 0.75
N ALA A 148 -6.84 -0.03 0.30
CA ALA A 148 -6.60 1.11 1.17
C ALA A 148 -7.42 2.30 0.70
N ASP A 149 -8.24 2.85 1.58
CA ASP A 149 -9.09 4.01 1.34
C ASP A 149 -8.76 5.13 2.31
N HIS A 150 -8.97 6.35 1.87
CA HIS A 150 -8.82 7.56 2.67
C HIS A 150 -10.03 8.48 2.50
N ARG A 151 -10.58 8.94 3.61
CA ARG A 151 -11.69 9.93 3.64
C ARG A 151 -11.41 11.02 4.64
N ILE A 152 -12.05 12.17 4.40
CA ILE A 152 -11.95 13.33 5.26
C ILE A 152 -13.34 13.62 5.80
N GLU A 153 -13.46 13.71 7.12
CA GLU A 153 -14.69 14.09 7.82
C GLU A 153 -14.52 15.46 8.48
N ALA A 154 -15.56 16.28 8.43
CA ALA A 154 -15.57 17.63 9.00
C ALA A 154 -14.36 18.51 8.62
N GLY A 155 -13.71 18.22 7.48
CA GLY A 155 -12.61 19.00 6.91
C GLY A 155 -11.25 18.88 7.63
N LYS A 156 -11.17 18.14 8.75
CA LYS A 156 -9.96 18.02 9.56
C LYS A 156 -9.64 16.58 9.99
N LYS A 157 -10.66 15.73 10.13
CA LYS A 157 -10.49 14.35 10.57
C LYS A 157 -10.23 13.48 9.36
N HIS A 158 -9.03 12.93 9.26
CA HIS A 158 -8.63 12.00 8.21
C HIS A 158 -8.80 10.57 8.72
N ILE A 159 -9.48 9.73 7.95
CA ILE A 159 -9.74 8.33 8.26
C ILE A 159 -9.13 7.48 7.15
N PHE A 160 -8.19 6.64 7.53
CA PHE A 160 -7.54 5.67 6.66
C PHE A 160 -8.09 4.27 6.99
N VAL A 161 -8.63 3.59 5.99
CA VAL A 161 -9.18 2.24 6.12
C VAL A 161 -8.39 1.29 5.26
N ILE A 162 -7.78 0.27 5.86
CA ILE A 162 -6.97 -0.72 5.17
C ILE A 162 -7.60 -2.10 5.40
N GLN A 163 -7.81 -2.85 4.32
CA GLN A 163 -8.37 -4.20 4.36
C GLN A 163 -7.40 -5.19 3.72
N HIS A 164 -7.12 -6.30 4.41
CA HIS A 164 -6.16 -7.32 4.00
C HIS A 164 -6.55 -8.71 4.50
N GLU A 165 -5.82 -9.73 4.04
CA GLU A 165 -5.99 -11.14 4.44
C GLU A 165 -4.70 -11.71 5.07
N LEU A 166 -3.84 -10.85 5.62
CA LEU A 166 -2.49 -11.19 6.08
C LEU A 166 -2.43 -11.53 7.59
N GLY A 167 -3.56 -11.48 8.30
CA GLY A 167 -3.68 -11.86 9.71
C GLY A 167 -3.27 -10.77 10.70
N GLU A 168 -3.43 -11.08 11.99
CA GLU A 168 -3.23 -10.15 13.11
C GLU A 168 -1.84 -9.51 13.15
N TYR A 169 -0.80 -10.30 12.86
CA TYR A 169 0.58 -9.79 12.93
C TYR A 169 0.85 -8.68 11.93
N TRP A 170 0.27 -8.79 10.74
CA TRP A 170 0.36 -7.74 9.74
C TRP A 170 -0.42 -6.48 10.16
N SER A 171 -1.57 -6.65 10.82
CA SER A 171 -2.33 -5.52 11.39
C SER A 171 -1.53 -4.80 12.48
N LEU A 172 -0.90 -5.54 13.39
CA LEU A 172 -0.03 -4.98 14.43
C LEU A 172 1.19 -4.25 13.83
N PHE A 173 1.85 -4.87 12.87
CA PHE A 173 2.95 -4.25 12.13
C PHE A 173 2.52 -2.95 11.44
N THR A 174 1.39 -2.96 10.73
CA THR A 174 0.89 -1.78 10.02
C THR A 174 0.47 -0.68 10.98
N LYS A 175 -0.12 -1.03 12.13
CA LYS A 175 -0.41 -0.08 13.21
C LYS A 175 0.84 0.64 13.68
N GLU A 176 1.92 -0.10 13.98
CA GLU A 176 3.19 0.49 14.42
C GLU A 176 3.82 1.35 13.33
N LEU A 177 3.79 0.90 12.08
CA LEU A 177 4.28 1.67 10.94
C LEU A 177 3.52 3.00 10.77
N LEU A 178 2.19 2.98 10.85
CA LEU A 178 1.37 4.20 10.77
C LEU A 178 1.64 5.14 11.93
N ASN A 179 1.81 4.63 13.17
CA ASN A 179 2.21 5.42 14.32
C ASN A 179 3.54 6.13 14.07
N LEU A 180 4.56 5.41 13.55
CA LEU A 180 5.85 5.99 13.21
C LEU A 180 5.73 7.07 12.14
N ILE A 181 4.91 6.85 11.11
CA ILE A 181 4.69 7.82 10.02
C ILE A 181 4.03 9.08 10.57
N PHE A 182 2.91 8.97 11.27
CA PHE A 182 2.17 10.13 11.79
C PHE A 182 2.98 10.91 12.82
N TYR A 183 3.66 10.23 13.73
CA TYR A 183 4.45 10.88 14.75
C TYR A 183 5.68 11.59 14.17
N ASN A 184 6.50 10.90 13.37
CA ASN A 184 7.79 11.45 12.93
C ASN A 184 7.65 12.50 11.81
N LEU A 185 6.60 12.43 10.99
CA LEU A 185 6.44 13.32 9.83
C LEU A 185 5.36 14.38 10.01
N GLY A 186 4.44 14.19 10.92
CA GLY A 186 3.35 15.12 11.18
C GLY A 186 3.30 15.66 12.60
N ASN A 187 4.08 15.09 13.52
CA ASN A 187 3.94 15.29 14.97
C ASN A 187 2.48 15.06 15.43
N LEU A 188 1.84 14.04 14.85
CA LEU A 188 0.44 13.72 15.04
C LEU A 188 0.29 12.42 15.83
N LYS A 189 -0.75 12.36 16.65
CA LYS A 189 -1.17 11.14 17.33
C LYS A 189 -2.42 10.61 16.62
N ALA A 190 -2.34 9.39 16.10
CA ALA A 190 -3.46 8.72 15.49
C ALA A 190 -4.14 7.76 16.47
N GLU A 191 -5.47 7.65 16.38
CA GLU A 191 -6.23 6.57 17.01
C GLU A 191 -6.34 5.42 16.02
N ILE A 192 -5.71 4.27 16.35
CA ILE A 192 -5.62 3.15 15.42
C ILE A 192 -6.27 1.92 16.02
N GLN A 193 -7.36 1.49 15.39
CA GLN A 193 -8.07 0.26 15.68
C GLN A 193 -7.66 -0.82 14.67
N ILE A 194 -7.50 -2.04 15.14
CA ILE A 194 -7.12 -3.19 14.30
C ILE A 194 -8.03 -4.38 14.53
N THR A 195 -8.18 -5.17 13.48
CA THR A 195 -8.72 -6.52 13.52
C THR A 195 -7.73 -7.47 12.83
N GLN A 196 -8.05 -8.74 12.70
CA GLN A 196 -7.24 -9.69 11.92
C GLN A 196 -7.18 -9.36 10.42
N LYS A 197 -8.12 -8.53 9.92
CA LYS A 197 -8.28 -8.26 8.47
C LYS A 197 -8.39 -6.78 8.12
N SER A 198 -8.35 -5.90 9.12
CA SER A 198 -8.51 -4.46 8.87
C SER A 198 -7.77 -3.59 9.86
N ILE A 199 -7.40 -2.41 9.40
CA ILE A 199 -6.85 -1.32 10.21
C ILE A 199 -7.68 -0.07 9.90
N ILE A 200 -8.09 0.65 10.94
CA ILE A 200 -8.72 1.96 10.82
C ILE A 200 -7.86 2.94 11.63
N ALA A 201 -7.29 3.92 10.94
CA ALA A 201 -6.50 4.97 11.57
C ALA A 201 -7.21 6.31 11.42
N GLU A 202 -7.48 6.98 12.53
CA GLU A 202 -8.10 8.28 12.60
C GLU A 202 -7.10 9.31 13.11
N VAL A 203 -6.96 10.41 12.41
CA VAL A 203 -6.02 11.48 12.76
C VAL A 203 -6.57 12.85 12.35
N ASN A 204 -6.36 13.84 13.20
CA ASN A 204 -6.70 15.24 12.91
C ASN A 204 -5.45 15.93 12.32
N ILE A 205 -5.59 16.45 11.09
CA ILE A 205 -4.50 17.12 10.34
C ILE A 205 -4.91 18.56 10.03
#